data_217266989908d818aeefb354502410ac
#
_entry.id   217266989908d818aeefb354502410ac
#
_cell.length_a   1.000
_cell.length_b   1.000
_cell.length_c   1.000
_cell.angle_alpha   90.00
_cell.angle_beta   90.00
_cell.angle_gamma   90.00
#
_symmetry.space_group_name_H-M   'P 1'
#
loop_
_entity.id
_entity.type
_entity.pdbx_description
1 polymer ?
#
loop_
_entity_poly.entity_id
_entity_poly.type
_entity_poly.pdbx_seq_one_letter_code
_entity_poly.pdbx_strand_id
1 'polypeptide(L)'
;KDTIYKRILEKGELCLSTIVPYTTRPMREGETEGVEYHFTDEEGFRALQGAGKVIEDRAYQTFHGLWRYFTVDDGQICLKEKNYIVIGTLEAYSRMCAYFGKEKLVPVLIELDDGVRLSRALTRERSQESPKYEEMCRRFLADSVDFAEEKIREAGIDRRFCNDDLERCLGEVVGYLRDELSL
;
A
#
# COMPACT_ATOMS: atom_id res chain seq x y z
N LYS A 1 6.70 4.25 -5.26
CA LYS A 1 5.86 4.41 -4.07
C LYS A 1 6.61 4.09 -2.77
N ASP A 2 7.23 2.90 -2.64
CA ASP A 2 7.89 2.46 -1.39
C ASP A 2 9.01 3.41 -0.95
N THR A 3 9.80 3.94 -1.89
CA THR A 3 10.85 4.93 -1.61
C THR A 3 10.25 6.24 -1.08
N ILE A 4 9.18 6.75 -1.71
CA ILE A 4 8.49 7.97 -1.27
C ILE A 4 7.90 7.76 0.12
N TYR A 5 7.22 6.65 0.36
CA TYR A 5 6.67 6.28 1.68
C TYR A 5 7.75 6.31 2.77
N LYS A 6 8.88 5.62 2.56
CA LYS A 6 9.99 5.60 3.51
C LYS A 6 10.57 6.99 3.76
N ARG A 7 10.80 7.77 2.70
CA ARG A 7 11.34 9.13 2.80
C ARG A 7 10.40 10.09 3.55
N ILE A 8 9.09 9.95 3.40
CA ILE A 8 8.10 10.73 4.18
C ILE A 8 8.23 10.40 5.66
N LEU A 9 8.30 9.12 6.02
CA LEU A 9 8.46 8.69 7.41
C LEU A 9 9.80 9.14 8.01
N GLU A 10 10.89 8.98 7.26
CA GLU A 10 12.25 9.38 7.68
C GLU A 10 12.35 10.89 7.96
N LYS A 11 11.69 11.72 7.16
CA LYS A 11 11.65 13.16 7.37
C LYS A 11 10.93 13.56 8.66
N GLY A 12 9.90 12.80 9.05
CA GLY A 12 9.13 13.04 10.27
C GLY A 12 8.30 14.34 10.31
N GLU A 13 8.34 15.14 9.25
CA GLU A 13 7.71 16.48 9.19
C GLU A 13 6.18 16.46 9.34
N LEU A 14 5.54 15.36 8.91
CA LEU A 14 4.10 15.21 8.93
C LEU A 14 3.57 14.42 10.14
N CYS A 15 4.43 14.01 11.05
CA CYS A 15 4.07 13.25 12.26
C CYS A 15 3.14 12.05 11.96
N LEU A 16 3.38 11.33 10.85
CA LEU A 16 2.57 10.20 10.43
C LEU A 16 2.98 8.92 11.16
N SER A 17 1.99 8.15 11.60
CA SER A 17 2.17 6.79 12.12
C SER A 17 1.98 5.76 11.01
N THR A 18 2.49 4.56 11.22
CA THR A 18 2.27 3.40 10.34
C THR A 18 1.17 2.51 10.89
N ILE A 19 0.55 1.73 10.00
CA ILE A 19 -0.36 0.64 10.36
C ILE A 19 0.35 -0.66 10.02
N VAL A 20 0.41 -1.59 10.97
CA VAL A 20 0.96 -2.94 10.73
C VAL A 20 -0.14 -3.83 10.19
N PRO A 21 -0.08 -4.26 8.92
CA PRO A 21 -1.09 -5.14 8.34
C PRO A 21 -0.92 -6.57 8.83
N TYR A 22 -1.94 -7.39 8.62
CA TYR A 22 -1.96 -8.81 8.89
C TYR A 22 -1.71 -9.62 7.62
N THR A 23 -1.16 -10.84 7.76
CA THR A 23 -1.00 -11.76 6.65
C THR A 23 -1.11 -13.23 7.09
N THR A 24 -1.66 -14.08 6.19
CA THR A 24 -1.68 -15.54 6.40
C THR A 24 -0.47 -16.24 5.76
N ARG A 25 0.41 -15.52 5.06
CA ARG A 25 1.63 -16.14 4.58
C ARG A 25 2.62 -16.40 5.73
N PRO A 26 3.44 -17.42 5.61
CA PRO A 26 4.52 -17.63 6.58
C PRO A 26 5.49 -16.44 6.65
N MET A 27 5.99 -16.18 7.85
CA MET A 27 7.05 -15.20 8.09
C MET A 27 8.32 -15.60 7.33
N ARG A 28 9.00 -14.63 6.73
CA ARG A 28 10.25 -14.82 6.01
C ARG A 28 11.45 -14.57 6.92
N GLU A 29 12.60 -15.06 6.52
CA GLU A 29 13.86 -14.72 7.18
C GLU A 29 14.08 -13.18 7.17
N GLY A 30 14.44 -12.63 8.32
CA GLY A 30 14.64 -11.20 8.52
C GLY A 30 13.38 -10.38 8.80
N GLU A 31 12.19 -10.99 8.80
CA GLU A 31 10.94 -10.33 9.23
C GLU A 31 10.72 -10.58 10.74
N THR A 32 10.01 -9.63 11.36
CA THR A 32 9.69 -9.67 12.80
C THR A 32 8.18 -9.48 13.00
N GLU A 33 7.57 -10.30 13.84
CA GLU A 33 6.17 -10.17 14.24
C GLU A 33 5.88 -8.74 14.76
N GLY A 34 4.81 -8.14 14.24
CA GLY A 34 4.39 -6.81 14.65
C GLY A 34 5.21 -5.65 14.06
N VAL A 35 6.16 -5.94 13.16
CA VAL A 35 6.97 -4.93 12.46
C VAL A 35 6.55 -4.84 10.98
N GLU A 36 6.78 -5.89 10.20
CA GLU A 36 6.34 -5.94 8.81
C GLU A 36 4.87 -6.34 8.71
N TYR A 37 4.49 -7.33 9.50
CA TYR A 37 3.12 -7.87 9.56
C TYR A 37 2.82 -8.45 10.95
N HIS A 38 1.54 -8.56 11.26
CA HIS A 38 1.03 -9.54 12.20
C HIS A 38 0.78 -10.85 11.44
N PHE A 39 1.52 -11.89 11.79
CA PHE A 39 1.41 -13.19 11.11
C PHE A 39 0.34 -14.04 11.77
N THR A 40 -0.56 -14.58 10.96
CA THR A 40 -1.66 -15.44 11.40
C THR A 40 -1.89 -16.55 10.37
N ASP A 41 -2.94 -17.32 10.53
CA ASP A 41 -3.38 -18.33 9.58
C ASP A 41 -4.81 -18.03 9.06
N GLU A 42 -5.35 -18.92 8.25
CA GLU A 42 -6.71 -18.76 7.69
C GLU A 42 -7.79 -18.86 8.79
N GLU A 43 -7.55 -19.60 9.88
CA GLU A 43 -8.47 -19.68 11.01
C GLU A 43 -8.50 -18.35 11.77
N GLY A 44 -7.35 -17.77 12.07
CA GLY A 44 -7.22 -16.45 12.68
C GLY A 44 -7.86 -15.35 11.81
N PHE A 45 -7.63 -15.38 10.49
CA PHE A 45 -8.32 -14.47 9.57
C PHE A 45 -9.84 -14.59 9.67
N ARG A 46 -10.38 -15.82 9.62
CA ARG A 46 -11.84 -16.04 9.70
C ARG A 46 -12.42 -15.59 11.03
N ALA A 47 -11.71 -15.80 12.13
CA ALA A 47 -12.12 -15.33 13.45
C ALA A 47 -12.23 -13.80 13.49
N LEU A 48 -11.22 -13.08 12.96
CA LEU A 48 -11.23 -11.62 12.86
C LEU A 48 -12.32 -11.11 11.91
N GLN A 49 -12.53 -11.78 10.79
CA GLN A 49 -13.58 -11.46 9.84
C GLN A 49 -14.96 -11.68 10.45
N GLY A 50 -15.19 -12.82 11.10
CA GLY A 50 -16.45 -13.12 11.80
C GLY A 50 -16.75 -12.17 12.95
N ALA A 51 -15.72 -11.60 13.58
CA ALA A 51 -15.86 -10.56 14.58
C ALA A 51 -16.07 -9.15 14.00
N GLY A 52 -16.12 -9.00 12.67
CA GLY A 52 -16.29 -7.71 11.97
C GLY A 52 -15.09 -6.76 12.10
N LYS A 53 -13.91 -7.28 12.42
CA LYS A 53 -12.71 -6.48 12.64
C LYS A 53 -11.85 -6.28 11.39
N VAL A 54 -12.09 -7.02 10.32
CA VAL A 54 -11.32 -6.87 9.07
C VAL A 54 -11.84 -5.65 8.31
N ILE A 55 -10.99 -4.66 8.13
CA ILE A 55 -11.29 -3.41 7.43
C ILE A 55 -11.22 -3.62 5.91
N GLU A 56 -10.13 -4.26 5.44
CA GLU A 56 -9.94 -4.64 4.05
C GLU A 56 -9.13 -5.92 3.98
N ASP A 57 -9.31 -6.71 2.93
CA ASP A 57 -8.51 -7.90 2.66
C ASP A 57 -8.26 -8.09 1.18
N ARG A 58 -7.13 -8.69 0.87
CA ARG A 58 -6.70 -9.08 -0.48
C ARG A 58 -6.17 -10.50 -0.43
N ALA A 59 -6.66 -11.34 -1.31
CA ALA A 59 -6.27 -12.74 -1.39
C ALA A 59 -5.52 -13.02 -2.70
N TYR A 60 -4.39 -13.69 -2.59
CA TYR A 60 -3.57 -14.06 -3.75
C TYR A 60 -3.37 -15.57 -3.78
N GLN A 61 -3.81 -16.20 -4.88
CA GLN A 61 -3.47 -17.59 -5.12
C GLN A 61 -2.00 -17.68 -5.51
N THR A 62 -1.22 -18.36 -4.67
CA THR A 62 0.21 -18.55 -4.91
C THR A 62 0.53 -20.02 -5.14
N PHE A 63 1.75 -20.32 -5.54
CA PHE A 63 2.24 -21.69 -5.66
C PHE A 63 2.20 -22.46 -4.31
N HIS A 64 2.26 -21.73 -3.19
CA HIS A 64 2.24 -22.27 -1.83
C HIS A 64 0.83 -22.23 -1.18
N GLY A 65 -0.21 -21.96 -1.97
CA GLY A 65 -1.58 -21.83 -1.50
C GLY A 65 -2.10 -20.39 -1.49
N LEU A 66 -3.24 -20.20 -0.83
CA LEU A 66 -3.89 -18.90 -0.70
C LEU A 66 -3.22 -18.07 0.40
N TRP A 67 -2.70 -16.91 0.04
CA TRP A 67 -2.18 -15.94 0.98
C TRP A 67 -3.07 -14.70 1.02
N ARG A 68 -3.37 -14.25 2.24
CA ARG A 68 -4.12 -13.04 2.49
C ARG A 68 -3.22 -11.96 3.07
N TYR A 69 -3.55 -10.72 2.73
CA TYR A 69 -3.01 -9.51 3.34
C TYR A 69 -4.21 -8.64 3.71
N PHE A 70 -4.30 -8.20 4.93
CA PHE A 70 -5.48 -7.50 5.41
C PHE A 70 -5.17 -6.54 6.56
N THR A 71 -6.04 -5.56 6.73
CA THR A 71 -5.95 -4.56 7.81
C THR A 71 -7.05 -4.82 8.82
N VAL A 72 -6.72 -4.73 10.09
CA VAL A 72 -7.62 -5.07 11.21
C VAL A 72 -7.84 -3.87 12.12
N ASP A 73 -9.07 -3.69 12.56
CA ASP A 73 -9.41 -2.80 13.67
C ASP A 73 -9.16 -3.52 15.01
N ASP A 74 -7.91 -3.50 15.45
CA ASP A 74 -7.42 -4.10 16.69
C ASP A 74 -7.04 -3.06 17.75
N GLY A 75 -7.34 -1.77 17.46
CA GLY A 75 -7.02 -0.64 18.31
C GLY A 75 -5.71 0.07 17.95
N GLN A 76 -4.96 -0.40 16.93
CA GLN A 76 -3.77 0.30 16.46
C GLN A 76 -4.10 1.63 15.76
N ILE A 77 -5.33 1.78 15.23
CA ILE A 77 -5.77 2.94 14.47
C ILE A 77 -6.68 3.82 15.33
N CYS A 78 -6.19 5.00 15.70
CA CYS A 78 -6.96 6.02 16.41
C CYS A 78 -6.91 7.35 15.63
N LEU A 79 -7.83 7.54 14.69
CA LEU A 79 -7.88 8.74 13.83
C LEU A 79 -8.18 10.04 14.57
N LYS A 80 -8.60 9.97 15.84
CA LYS A 80 -8.80 11.15 16.69
C LYS A 80 -7.49 11.70 17.24
N GLU A 81 -6.45 10.89 17.29
CA GLU A 81 -5.18 11.23 17.94
C GLU A 81 -4.02 11.33 16.94
N LYS A 82 -4.09 10.58 15.85
CA LYS A 82 -2.95 10.43 14.93
C LYS A 82 -3.40 10.35 13.48
N ASN A 83 -2.52 10.83 12.62
CA ASN A 83 -2.59 10.59 11.18
C ASN A 83 -1.73 9.39 10.82
N TYR A 84 -2.16 8.61 9.83
CA TYR A 84 -1.49 7.39 9.41
C TYR A 84 -1.14 7.44 7.92
N ILE A 85 -0.08 6.75 7.55
CA ILE A 85 0.27 6.54 6.15
C ILE A 85 0.30 5.04 5.85
N VAL A 86 -0.34 4.65 4.74
CA VAL A 86 -0.39 3.26 4.27
C VAL A 86 -0.11 3.19 2.77
N ILE A 87 0.39 2.04 2.32
CA ILE A 87 0.47 1.71 0.90
C ILE A 87 -0.66 0.74 0.60
N GLY A 88 -1.50 1.05 -0.39
CA GLY A 88 -2.64 0.22 -0.79
C GLY A 88 -2.83 0.13 -2.30
N THR A 89 -3.75 -0.73 -2.70
CA THR A 89 -4.36 -0.79 -4.02
C THR A 89 -5.61 0.09 -4.05
N LEU A 90 -6.20 0.32 -5.23
CA LEU A 90 -7.48 1.04 -5.34
C LEU A 90 -8.61 0.31 -4.59
N GLU A 91 -8.60 -1.03 -4.61
CA GLU A 91 -9.58 -1.82 -3.86
C GLU A 91 -9.44 -1.61 -2.35
N ALA A 92 -8.21 -1.66 -1.81
CA ALA A 92 -7.97 -1.38 -0.40
C ALA A 92 -8.40 0.03 -0.01
N TYR A 93 -8.09 1.03 -0.84
CA TYR A 93 -8.54 2.40 -0.64
C TYR A 93 -10.07 2.50 -0.58
N SER A 94 -10.78 1.89 -1.54
CA SER A 94 -12.24 1.90 -1.58
C SER A 94 -12.86 1.25 -0.33
N ARG A 95 -12.30 0.14 0.15
CA ARG A 95 -12.76 -0.54 1.38
C ARG A 95 -12.46 0.29 2.63
N MET A 96 -11.31 0.94 2.69
CA MET A 96 -10.98 1.87 3.79
C MET A 96 -11.91 3.10 3.79
N CYS A 97 -12.25 3.63 2.60
CA CYS A 97 -13.26 4.71 2.49
C CYS A 97 -14.64 4.27 3.02
N ALA A 98 -15.05 3.05 2.72
CA ALA A 98 -16.32 2.51 3.22
C ALA A 98 -16.31 2.33 4.75
N TYR A 99 -15.16 1.99 5.32
CA TYR A 99 -15.02 1.76 6.75
C TYR A 99 -14.87 3.06 7.58
N PHE A 100 -13.95 3.94 7.18
CA PHE A 100 -13.62 5.15 7.95
C PHE A 100 -14.41 6.39 7.53
N GLY A 101 -15.00 6.40 6.33
CA GLY A 101 -15.52 7.58 5.64
C GLY A 101 -14.48 8.17 4.69
N LYS A 102 -14.93 8.53 3.48
CA LYS A 102 -14.06 9.07 2.41
C LYS A 102 -13.33 10.35 2.83
N GLU A 103 -13.98 11.17 3.64
CA GLU A 103 -13.48 12.45 4.14
C GLU A 103 -12.26 12.33 5.07
N LYS A 104 -11.97 11.11 5.54
CA LYS A 104 -10.83 10.82 6.42
C LYS A 104 -9.64 10.24 5.70
N LEU A 105 -9.76 10.01 4.40
CA LEU A 105 -8.71 9.43 3.59
C LEU A 105 -8.22 10.42 2.53
N VAL A 106 -6.93 10.66 2.53
CA VAL A 106 -6.25 11.50 1.54
C VAL A 106 -5.49 10.60 0.57
N PRO A 107 -6.02 10.36 -0.65
CA PRO A 107 -5.33 9.52 -1.61
C PRO A 107 -4.15 10.23 -2.27
N VAL A 108 -3.03 9.52 -2.36
CA VAL A 108 -1.83 9.96 -3.08
C VAL A 108 -1.53 8.95 -4.18
N LEU A 109 -1.91 9.26 -5.41
CA LEU A 109 -1.63 8.43 -6.57
C LEU A 109 -0.28 8.80 -7.18
N ILE A 110 0.66 7.87 -7.14
CA ILE A 110 1.98 8.05 -7.75
C ILE A 110 1.99 7.40 -9.14
N GLU A 111 2.18 8.20 -10.16
CA GLU A 111 2.22 7.78 -11.55
C GLU A 111 3.63 7.84 -12.13
N LEU A 112 3.83 7.08 -13.19
CA LEU A 112 5.05 7.09 -13.98
C LEU A 112 4.73 6.51 -15.35
N ASP A 113 5.36 7.04 -16.39
CA ASP A 113 5.30 6.48 -17.73
C ASP A 113 5.61 4.97 -17.72
N ASP A 114 4.84 4.19 -18.45
CA ASP A 114 4.91 2.73 -18.45
C ASP A 114 6.28 2.20 -18.93
N GLY A 115 6.90 2.85 -19.91
CA GLY A 115 8.23 2.47 -20.38
C GLY A 115 9.30 2.70 -19.32
N VAL A 116 9.20 3.83 -18.59
CA VAL A 116 10.10 4.13 -17.47
C VAL A 116 9.84 3.18 -16.30
N ARG A 117 8.59 2.89 -15.98
CA ARG A 117 8.17 1.94 -14.94
C ARG A 117 8.70 0.54 -15.21
N LEU A 118 8.56 0.05 -16.45
CA LEU A 118 9.06 -1.25 -16.89
C LEU A 118 10.60 -1.29 -16.86
N SER A 119 11.26 -0.25 -17.33
CA SER A 119 12.73 -0.14 -17.31
C SER A 119 13.27 -0.18 -15.88
N ARG A 120 12.66 0.56 -14.94
CA ARG A 120 13.03 0.53 -13.52
C ARG A 120 12.79 -0.84 -12.89
N ALA A 121 11.68 -1.51 -13.25
CA ALA A 121 11.39 -2.87 -12.77
C ALA A 121 12.43 -3.87 -13.28
N LEU A 122 12.78 -3.82 -14.56
CA LEU A 122 13.79 -4.68 -15.19
C LEU A 122 15.18 -4.47 -14.59
N THR A 123 15.58 -3.22 -14.37
CA THR A 123 16.88 -2.89 -13.75
C THR A 123 16.97 -3.49 -12.33
N ARG A 124 15.90 -3.33 -11.54
CA ARG A 124 15.85 -3.89 -10.19
C ARG A 124 15.86 -5.42 -10.21
N GLU A 125 15.14 -6.04 -11.14
CA GLU A 125 15.09 -7.49 -11.25
C GLU A 125 16.46 -8.08 -11.65
N ARG A 126 17.18 -7.41 -12.57
CA ARG A 126 18.55 -7.80 -12.99
C ARG A 126 19.57 -7.74 -11.84
N SER A 127 19.35 -6.88 -10.85
CA SER A 127 20.26 -6.73 -9.71
C SER A 127 20.04 -7.77 -8.61
N GLN A 128 19.03 -8.64 -8.74
CA GLN A 128 18.76 -9.70 -7.78
C GLN A 128 19.66 -10.92 -8.05
N GLU A 129 19.98 -11.66 -6.99
CA GLU A 129 20.76 -12.89 -7.08
C GLU A 129 20.05 -13.96 -7.93
N SER A 130 18.72 -14.01 -7.87
CA SER A 130 17.88 -14.94 -8.65
C SER A 130 16.73 -14.16 -9.32
N PRO A 131 16.95 -13.58 -10.52
CA PRO A 131 15.93 -12.81 -11.23
C PRO A 131 14.71 -13.67 -11.61
N LYS A 132 13.49 -13.09 -11.44
CA LYS A 132 12.21 -13.73 -11.75
C LYS A 132 11.42 -12.90 -12.77
N TYR A 133 11.91 -12.88 -14.00
CA TYR A 133 11.35 -12.02 -15.05
C TYR A 133 9.87 -12.28 -15.35
N GLU A 134 9.42 -13.54 -15.35
CA GLU A 134 8.01 -13.87 -15.56
C GLU A 134 7.12 -13.24 -14.50
N GLU A 135 7.51 -13.34 -13.24
CA GLU A 135 6.77 -12.76 -12.13
C GLU A 135 6.79 -11.22 -12.18
N MET A 136 7.91 -10.63 -12.59
CA MET A 136 8.00 -9.18 -12.82
C MET A 136 7.00 -8.74 -13.90
N CYS A 137 6.96 -9.44 -15.04
CA CYS A 137 6.02 -9.14 -16.13
C CYS A 137 4.57 -9.34 -15.70
N ARG A 138 4.27 -10.43 -15.00
CA ARG A 138 2.93 -10.70 -14.46
C ARG A 138 2.46 -9.57 -13.55
N ARG A 139 3.31 -9.11 -12.65
CA ARG A 139 2.99 -7.98 -11.75
C ARG A 139 2.77 -6.69 -12.52
N PHE A 140 3.62 -6.41 -13.51
CA PHE A 140 3.48 -5.21 -14.33
C PHE A 140 2.12 -5.17 -15.03
N LEU A 141 1.68 -6.29 -15.62
CA LEU A 141 0.37 -6.39 -16.28
C LEU A 141 -0.79 -6.31 -15.29
N ALA A 142 -0.67 -6.97 -14.12
CA ALA A 142 -1.68 -6.89 -13.08
C ALA A 142 -1.85 -5.45 -12.58
N ASP A 143 -0.76 -4.74 -12.29
CA ASP A 143 -0.80 -3.33 -11.89
C ASP A 143 -1.49 -2.46 -12.95
N SER A 144 -1.27 -2.73 -14.26
CA SER A 144 -1.91 -1.96 -15.34
C SER A 144 -3.44 -2.16 -15.37
N VAL A 145 -3.92 -3.34 -14.98
CA VAL A 145 -5.36 -3.64 -14.85
C VAL A 145 -5.93 -3.05 -13.56
N ASP A 146 -5.17 -3.16 -12.46
CA ASP A 146 -5.62 -2.69 -11.15
C ASP A 146 -5.70 -1.18 -11.06
N PHE A 147 -4.83 -0.46 -11.77
CA PHE A 147 -4.79 1.00 -11.85
C PHE A 147 -5.23 1.53 -13.22
N ALA A 148 -6.17 0.85 -13.89
CA ALA A 148 -6.79 1.35 -15.11
C ALA A 148 -7.51 2.68 -14.84
N GLU A 149 -7.52 3.58 -15.83
CA GLU A 149 -8.04 4.95 -15.72
C GLU A 149 -9.51 4.98 -15.24
N GLU A 150 -10.33 4.04 -15.68
CA GLU A 150 -11.71 3.91 -15.24
C GLU A 150 -11.81 3.67 -13.74
N LYS A 151 -10.97 2.75 -13.21
CA LYS A 151 -10.96 2.40 -11.79
C LYS A 151 -10.46 3.57 -10.91
N ILE A 152 -9.44 4.30 -11.38
CA ILE A 152 -8.93 5.48 -10.69
C ILE A 152 -10.04 6.54 -10.58
N ARG A 153 -10.76 6.78 -11.68
CA ARG A 153 -11.88 7.72 -11.72
C ARG A 153 -13.05 7.27 -10.84
N GLU A 154 -13.39 5.98 -10.86
CA GLU A 154 -14.43 5.39 -9.99
C GLU A 154 -14.07 5.52 -8.50
N ALA A 155 -12.79 5.38 -8.16
CA ALA A 155 -12.29 5.60 -6.81
C ALA A 155 -12.33 7.09 -6.39
N GLY A 156 -12.56 8.00 -7.35
CA GLY A 156 -12.61 9.46 -7.13
C GLY A 156 -11.27 10.01 -6.69
N ILE A 157 -10.20 9.57 -7.34
CA ILE A 157 -8.83 10.04 -7.10
C ILE A 157 -8.46 10.99 -8.23
N ASP A 158 -8.46 12.29 -7.93
CA ASP A 158 -8.16 13.34 -8.90
C ASP A 158 -6.71 13.81 -8.81
N ARG A 159 -6.11 13.74 -7.61
CA ARG A 159 -4.74 14.21 -7.40
C ARG A 159 -3.71 13.13 -7.73
N ARG A 160 -2.80 13.46 -8.65
CA ARG A 160 -1.78 12.55 -9.19
C ARG A 160 -0.41 13.21 -9.12
N PHE A 161 0.63 12.39 -8.86
CA PHE A 161 2.01 12.85 -8.72
C PHE A 161 2.91 12.04 -9.64
N CYS A 162 3.61 12.69 -10.56
CA CYS A 162 4.53 12.05 -11.50
C CYS A 162 5.90 11.83 -10.84
N ASN A 163 6.33 10.56 -10.75
CA ASN A 163 7.62 10.18 -10.16
C ASN A 163 8.71 9.94 -11.24
N ASP A 164 8.85 10.84 -12.18
CA ASP A 164 9.97 10.89 -13.12
C ASP A 164 11.24 11.41 -12.42
N ASP A 165 11.10 12.40 -11.52
CA ASP A 165 12.11 12.88 -10.59
C ASP A 165 11.64 12.65 -9.14
N LEU A 166 12.45 11.91 -8.36
CA LEU A 166 12.10 11.51 -7.00
C LEU A 166 11.97 12.68 -6.03
N GLU A 167 12.94 13.62 -6.06
CA GLU A 167 12.97 14.71 -5.08
C GLU A 167 11.85 15.73 -5.35
N ARG A 168 11.57 16.02 -6.61
CA ARG A 168 10.44 16.85 -7.01
C ARG A 168 9.13 16.21 -6.58
N CYS A 169 8.90 14.94 -6.97
CA CYS A 169 7.68 14.22 -6.60
C CYS A 169 7.48 14.14 -5.09
N LEU A 170 8.57 13.86 -4.34
CA LEU A 170 8.51 13.85 -2.87
C LEU A 170 8.12 15.22 -2.30
N GLY A 171 8.70 16.30 -2.83
CA GLY A 171 8.38 17.67 -2.41
C GLY A 171 6.91 18.02 -2.66
N GLU A 172 6.39 17.67 -3.85
CA GLU A 172 4.99 17.90 -4.22
C GLU A 172 4.02 17.09 -3.33
N VAL A 173 4.34 15.83 -3.04
CA VAL A 173 3.53 14.97 -2.15
C VAL A 173 3.53 15.51 -0.72
N VAL A 174 4.70 15.88 -0.19
CA VAL A 174 4.81 16.42 1.19
C VAL A 174 4.06 17.75 1.31
N GLY A 175 4.19 18.65 0.30
CA GLY A 175 3.45 19.91 0.26
C GLY A 175 1.93 19.67 0.27
N TYR A 176 1.44 18.81 -0.61
CA TYR A 176 0.03 18.43 -0.65
C TYR A 176 -0.48 17.86 0.67
N LEU A 177 0.25 16.90 1.25
CA LEU A 177 -0.15 16.30 2.52
C LEU A 177 -0.14 17.30 3.68
N ARG A 178 0.78 18.27 3.68
CA ARG A 178 0.80 19.34 4.69
C ARG A 178 -0.44 20.21 4.61
N ASP A 179 -0.86 20.57 3.39
CA ASP A 179 -2.07 21.37 3.17
C ASP A 179 -3.33 20.59 3.62
N GLU A 180 -3.45 19.32 3.23
CA GLU A 180 -4.60 18.46 3.60
C GLU A 180 -4.69 18.18 5.11
N LEU A 181 -3.56 18.05 5.79
CA LEU A 181 -3.48 17.82 7.23
C LEU A 181 -3.53 19.12 8.06
N SER A 182 -3.57 20.29 7.40
CA SER A 182 -3.55 21.62 8.03
C SER A 182 -2.36 21.81 8.99
N LEU A 183 -1.16 21.36 8.58
CA LEU A 183 0.09 21.40 9.33
C LEU A 183 0.98 22.59 8.94
#